data_cea1a4d1b90372c24e580e920c0a546c
#
_entry.id   cea1a4d1b90372c24e580e920c0a546c
#
_cell.length_a   1.000
_cell.length_b   1.000
_cell.length_c   1.000
_cell.angle_alpha   90.00
_cell.angle_beta   90.00
_cell.angle_gamma   90.00
#
_symmetry.space_group_name_H-M   'P 1'
#
loop_
_entity.id
_entity.type
_entity.pdbx_description
1 polymer ?
#
loop_
_entity_poly.entity_id
_entity_poly.type
_entity_poly.pdbx_seq_one_letter_code
_entity_poly.pdbx_strand_id
1 'polypeptide(L)'
;LLWGVSVFPVASANSVSFSLAPGDGLTQAISPGEPAKETTLPLNQVTATWQVLPSVSLSGLYTFEWRGSRVPEGGTYFGVNDSILRGPDLLAPGIPWVDADEPDGGDWGLNVRWRPSILNEPTLGFYYRRFADKGPSWAAQRVSLNGSSEARTVYAEDIKLAGMSIATNVGAHAVSAELSYRMDTPLVSQSPLFVSPGDYEGARGNTWHFLINGTTLFGQTAYWDT
;
A
#
# COMPACT_ATOMS: atom_id res chain seq x y z
N LEU A 1 14.98 -21.83 -10.88
CA LEU A 1 13.57 -21.45 -10.72
C LEU A 1 13.23 -21.60 -9.23
N LEU A 2 13.16 -20.52 -8.49
CA LEU A 2 12.66 -20.53 -7.11
C LEU A 2 11.17 -20.24 -7.16
N TRP A 3 10.36 -21.25 -6.91
CA TRP A 3 8.93 -21.08 -6.65
C TRP A 3 8.76 -20.94 -5.14
N GLY A 4 8.20 -19.85 -4.71
CA GLY A 4 7.84 -19.63 -3.32
C GLY A 4 6.43 -19.09 -3.22
N VAL A 5 5.56 -19.74 -2.45
CA VAL A 5 4.35 -19.14 -1.95
C VAL A 5 4.79 -18.31 -0.75
N SER A 6 4.84 -16.99 -0.90
CA SER A 6 5.13 -16.10 0.21
C SER A 6 3.81 -15.68 0.83
N VAL A 7 3.54 -16.14 2.02
CA VAL A 7 2.42 -15.71 2.86
C VAL A 7 2.73 -14.37 3.52
N PHE A 8 3.98 -13.90 3.41
CA PHE A 8 4.42 -12.66 4.03
C PHE A 8 4.52 -11.53 3.01
N PRO A 9 4.09 -10.32 3.38
CA PRO A 9 4.35 -9.16 2.57
C PRO A 9 5.86 -8.99 2.46
N VAL A 10 6.37 -9.01 1.26
CA VAL A 10 7.72 -8.50 1.02
C VAL A 10 7.59 -6.99 1.06
N ALA A 11 7.55 -6.44 2.27
CA ALA A 11 7.83 -5.03 2.47
C ALA A 11 9.30 -4.84 2.12
N SER A 12 9.58 -4.41 0.92
CA SER A 12 10.82 -3.72 0.66
C SER A 12 10.75 -2.45 1.51
N ALA A 13 11.54 -2.36 2.55
CA ALA A 13 11.51 -1.27 3.53
C ALA A 13 11.73 0.13 2.91
N ASN A 14 12.01 0.21 1.63
CA ASN A 14 12.40 1.41 0.93
C ASN A 14 11.50 1.78 -0.25
N SER A 15 10.43 1.04 -0.50
CA SER A 15 9.59 1.29 -1.67
C SER A 15 8.15 1.50 -1.28
N VAL A 16 7.67 2.72 -1.37
CA VAL A 16 6.24 3.07 -1.30
C VAL A 16 5.45 2.32 -2.37
N SER A 17 6.14 1.84 -3.41
CA SER A 17 5.57 1.16 -4.57
C SER A 17 5.17 -0.29 -4.31
N PHE A 18 5.70 -0.94 -3.28
CA PHE A 18 5.55 -2.39 -3.05
C PHE A 18 4.92 -2.79 -1.72
N SER A 19 4.48 -1.87 -0.90
CA SER A 19 3.68 -2.20 0.28
C SER A 19 2.31 -2.70 -0.16
N LEU A 20 2.14 -4.01 -0.18
CA LEU A 20 0.96 -4.71 -0.72
C LEU A 20 0.07 -5.28 0.33
N ALA A 21 0.64 -5.54 1.49
CA ALA A 21 -0.10 -6.17 2.54
C ALA A 21 -0.92 -5.15 3.31
N PRO A 22 -2.18 -5.46 3.59
CA PRO A 22 -2.99 -4.64 4.46
C PRO A 22 -2.40 -4.64 5.87
N GLY A 23 -2.41 -3.48 6.51
CA GLY A 23 -1.97 -3.33 7.90
C GLY A 23 -3.04 -3.80 8.89
N ASP A 24 -2.61 -4.34 10.02
CA ASP A 24 -3.47 -4.58 11.19
C ASP A 24 -3.28 -3.44 12.21
N GLY A 25 -3.95 -2.33 11.95
CA GLY A 25 -3.92 -1.17 12.84
C GLY A 25 -4.56 -1.42 14.19
N LEU A 26 -5.46 -2.42 14.29
CA LEU A 26 -6.02 -2.82 15.58
C LEU A 26 -4.93 -3.45 16.45
N THR A 27 -4.16 -4.40 15.93
CA THR A 27 -3.03 -4.99 16.66
C THR A 27 -1.98 -3.94 17.02
N GLN A 28 -1.68 -3.00 16.11
CA GLN A 28 -0.78 -1.88 16.42
C GLN A 28 -1.28 -1.00 17.58
N ALA A 29 -2.59 -0.77 17.66
CA ALA A 29 -3.19 0.06 18.69
C ALA A 29 -3.15 -0.61 20.08
N ILE A 30 -3.40 -1.92 20.14
CA ILE A 30 -3.47 -2.67 21.42
C ILE A 30 -2.11 -3.20 21.88
N SER A 31 -1.15 -3.38 20.98
CA SER A 31 0.19 -3.91 21.26
C SER A 31 1.27 -3.01 20.64
N PRO A 32 1.49 -1.81 21.18
CA PRO A 32 2.50 -0.90 20.65
C PRO A 32 3.90 -1.51 20.80
N GLY A 33 4.68 -1.50 19.70
CA GLY A 33 6.03 -2.05 19.66
C GLY A 33 6.14 -3.44 19.04
N GLU A 34 5.04 -4.02 18.60
CA GLU A 34 5.08 -5.28 17.84
C GLU A 34 5.84 -5.11 16.51
N PRO A 35 6.61 -6.12 16.10
CA PRO A 35 7.28 -6.09 14.81
C PRO A 35 6.30 -5.93 13.65
N ALA A 36 6.69 -5.21 12.59
CA ALA A 36 5.85 -4.96 11.43
C ALA A 36 5.26 -6.23 10.78
N LYS A 37 5.93 -7.36 10.89
CA LYS A 37 5.43 -8.66 10.40
C LYS A 37 4.20 -9.17 11.15
N GLU A 38 4.05 -8.82 12.43
CA GLU A 38 2.90 -9.22 13.26
C GLU A 38 1.70 -8.29 13.06
N THR A 39 1.96 -7.09 12.55
CA THR A 39 0.94 -6.07 12.27
C THR A 39 0.53 -6.01 10.79
N THR A 40 0.86 -7.07 10.03
CA THR A 40 0.53 -7.18 8.62
C THR A 40 -0.36 -8.38 8.37
N LEU A 41 -1.47 -8.18 7.70
CA LEU A 41 -2.42 -9.26 7.39
C LEU A 41 -1.90 -10.09 6.21
N PRO A 42 -1.90 -11.42 6.30
CA PRO A 42 -1.50 -12.28 5.19
C PRO A 42 -2.50 -12.21 4.04
N LEU A 43 -1.99 -12.32 2.81
CA LEU A 43 -2.77 -12.40 1.57
C LEU A 43 -2.44 -13.70 0.83
N ASN A 44 -3.45 -14.29 0.20
CA ASN A 44 -3.27 -15.38 -0.73
C ASN A 44 -2.69 -14.85 -2.04
N GLN A 45 -1.40 -15.09 -2.25
CA GLN A 45 -0.68 -14.55 -3.40
C GLN A 45 0.36 -15.55 -3.93
N VAL A 46 0.71 -15.41 -5.19
CA VAL A 46 1.83 -16.08 -5.80
C VAL A 46 2.85 -15.04 -6.26
N THR A 47 4.10 -15.31 -5.96
CA THR A 47 5.23 -14.52 -6.45
C THR A 47 6.20 -15.43 -7.17
N ALA A 48 6.62 -15.06 -8.37
CA ALA A 48 7.62 -15.77 -9.13
C ALA A 48 8.77 -14.82 -9.47
N THR A 49 10.00 -15.29 -9.31
CA THR A 49 11.20 -14.56 -9.74
C THR A 49 12.02 -15.45 -10.66
N TRP A 50 12.38 -14.90 -11.80
CA TRP A 50 13.19 -15.57 -12.80
C TRP A 50 14.46 -14.74 -13.08
N GLN A 51 15.62 -15.38 -12.90
CA GLN A 51 16.91 -14.82 -13.32
C GLN A 51 17.08 -15.06 -14.82
N VAL A 52 16.75 -14.05 -15.62
CA VAL A 52 16.82 -14.14 -17.11
C VAL A 52 18.26 -14.10 -17.60
N LEU A 53 19.07 -13.20 -17.01
CA LEU A 53 20.49 -13.03 -17.26
C LEU A 53 21.22 -12.86 -15.93
N PRO A 54 22.53 -13.05 -15.84
CA PRO A 54 23.29 -12.78 -14.60
C PRO A 54 23.05 -11.38 -14.02
N SER A 55 22.78 -10.40 -14.90
CA SER A 55 22.52 -9.01 -14.53
C SER A 55 21.04 -8.61 -14.54
N VAL A 56 20.11 -9.50 -14.96
CA VAL A 56 18.70 -9.15 -15.12
C VAL A 56 17.82 -10.18 -14.47
N SER A 57 16.94 -9.74 -13.55
CA SER A 57 15.87 -10.57 -13.00
C SER A 57 14.51 -9.97 -13.29
N LEU A 58 13.54 -10.84 -13.55
CA LEU A 58 12.14 -10.52 -13.72
C LEU A 58 11.35 -11.13 -12.57
N SER A 59 10.50 -10.35 -11.93
CA SER A 59 9.59 -10.83 -10.89
C SER A 59 8.16 -10.48 -11.23
N GLY A 60 7.24 -11.39 -10.94
CA GLY A 60 5.81 -11.21 -11.07
C GLY A 60 5.10 -11.53 -9.77
N LEU A 61 4.02 -10.83 -9.51
CA LEU A 61 3.14 -11.02 -8.36
C LEU A 61 1.70 -11.07 -8.85
N TYR A 62 0.91 -11.97 -8.28
CA TYR A 62 -0.54 -12.01 -8.44
C TYR A 62 -1.20 -12.36 -7.10
N THR A 63 -2.22 -11.60 -6.73
CA THR A 63 -2.99 -11.77 -5.49
C THR A 63 -4.37 -12.32 -5.84
N PHE A 64 -4.75 -13.45 -5.24
CA PHE A 64 -6.02 -14.13 -5.55
C PHE A 64 -7.21 -13.56 -4.80
N GLU A 65 -6.95 -12.87 -3.68
CA GLU A 65 -8.00 -12.27 -2.85
C GLU A 65 -7.62 -10.82 -2.50
N TRP A 66 -8.62 -10.02 -2.28
CA TRP A 66 -8.44 -8.72 -1.67
C TRP A 66 -8.72 -8.80 -0.16
N ARG A 67 -8.02 -8.01 0.62
CA ARG A 67 -8.26 -7.82 2.05
C ARG A 67 -7.94 -6.39 2.41
N GLY A 68 -8.88 -5.71 3.06
CA GLY A 68 -8.67 -4.37 3.60
C GLY A 68 -7.77 -4.35 4.83
N SER A 69 -7.14 -3.22 5.07
CA SER A 69 -6.45 -2.96 6.33
C SER A 69 -7.46 -2.90 7.47
N ARG A 70 -7.13 -3.50 8.61
CA ARG A 70 -7.92 -3.37 9.83
C ARG A 70 -7.58 -2.08 10.54
N VAL A 71 -8.60 -1.34 10.91
CA VAL A 71 -8.47 -0.18 11.78
C VAL A 71 -9.49 -0.30 12.91
N PRO A 72 -9.24 0.29 14.09
CA PRO A 72 -10.23 0.33 15.15
C PRO A 72 -11.51 1.00 14.65
N GLU A 73 -12.61 0.32 14.81
CA GLU A 73 -13.94 0.83 14.43
C GLU A 73 -14.39 1.98 15.34
N GLY A 74 -15.27 2.82 14.83
CA GLY A 74 -15.90 3.88 15.60
C GLY A 74 -16.63 3.32 16.82
N GLY A 75 -16.70 4.08 17.91
CA GLY A 75 -17.29 3.64 19.20
C GLY A 75 -16.41 2.67 20.00
N THR A 76 -15.29 2.22 19.47
CA THR A 76 -14.33 1.40 20.24
C THR A 76 -13.31 2.27 20.95
N TYR A 77 -12.64 1.72 21.99
CA TYR A 77 -11.69 2.47 22.81
C TYR A 77 -10.54 3.10 22.01
N PHE A 78 -10.09 2.44 20.93
CA PHE A 78 -9.02 2.91 20.06
C PHE A 78 -9.55 3.57 18.77
N GLY A 79 -10.85 3.71 18.61
CA GLY A 79 -11.45 4.39 17.47
C GLY A 79 -11.09 5.88 17.45
N VAL A 80 -10.78 6.41 16.28
CA VAL A 80 -10.42 7.83 16.12
C VAL A 80 -11.63 8.74 16.36
N ASN A 81 -12.81 8.30 15.95
CA ASN A 81 -14.11 8.91 16.28
C ASN A 81 -15.23 7.88 16.10
N ASP A 82 -16.41 8.20 16.61
CA ASP A 82 -17.56 7.28 16.63
C ASP A 82 -18.21 7.10 15.24
N SER A 83 -17.93 7.96 14.30
CA SER A 83 -18.57 7.98 12.97
C SER A 83 -17.71 7.32 11.88
N ILE A 84 -16.58 6.69 12.23
CA ILE A 84 -15.70 6.06 11.26
C ILE A 84 -16.00 4.58 11.16
N LEU A 85 -16.09 4.09 9.93
CA LEU A 85 -16.40 2.70 9.62
C LEU A 85 -17.76 2.26 10.21
N ARG A 86 -17.94 0.95 10.42
CA ARG A 86 -19.20 0.37 10.88
C ARG A 86 -19.40 0.43 12.41
N GLY A 87 -18.66 1.28 13.13
CA GLY A 87 -18.78 1.34 14.58
C GLY A 87 -20.22 1.57 15.06
N PRO A 88 -20.91 2.65 14.67
CA PRO A 88 -22.31 2.85 14.94
C PRO A 88 -23.19 2.20 13.85
N ASP A 89 -24.37 1.69 14.22
CA ASP A 89 -25.36 1.19 13.25
C ASP A 89 -25.84 2.27 12.28
N LEU A 90 -25.80 3.52 12.74
CA LEU A 90 -26.23 4.70 11.98
C LEU A 90 -25.12 5.74 11.98
N LEU A 91 -24.76 6.26 10.82
CA LEU A 91 -23.89 7.43 10.71
C LEU A 91 -24.58 8.68 11.28
N ALA A 92 -25.86 8.83 11.02
CA ALA A 92 -26.75 9.87 11.52
C ALA A 92 -28.19 9.34 11.54
N PRO A 93 -29.15 10.04 12.20
CA PRO A 93 -30.55 9.63 12.16
C PRO A 93 -31.05 9.41 10.72
N GLY A 94 -31.47 8.19 10.41
CA GLY A 94 -31.97 7.80 9.09
C GLY A 94 -30.89 7.47 8.04
N ILE A 95 -29.61 7.39 8.42
CA ILE A 95 -28.50 7.01 7.51
C ILE A 95 -27.82 5.75 8.08
N PRO A 96 -28.29 4.55 7.74
CA PRO A 96 -27.67 3.30 8.18
C PRO A 96 -26.31 3.08 7.47
N TRP A 97 -25.39 2.42 8.18
CA TRP A 97 -24.24 1.81 7.58
C TRP A 97 -24.63 0.52 6.87
N VAL A 98 -24.22 0.38 5.62
CA VAL A 98 -24.36 -0.85 4.85
C VAL A 98 -23.00 -1.49 4.62
N ASP A 99 -23.00 -2.71 4.07
CA ASP A 99 -21.76 -3.42 3.80
C ASP A 99 -20.82 -2.65 2.90
N ALA A 100 -19.51 -2.76 3.18
CA ALA A 100 -18.48 -2.14 2.38
C ALA A 100 -18.51 -2.70 0.95
N ASP A 101 -18.19 -1.86 -0.01
CA ASP A 101 -17.93 -2.26 -1.38
C ASP A 101 -16.46 -2.69 -1.48
N GLU A 102 -16.24 -3.99 -1.34
CA GLU A 102 -14.90 -4.58 -1.29
C GLU A 102 -14.51 -5.12 -2.67
N PRO A 103 -13.28 -4.85 -3.13
CA PRO A 103 -12.77 -5.40 -4.38
C PRO A 103 -12.70 -6.94 -4.39
N ASP A 104 -12.95 -7.54 -5.54
CA ASP A 104 -12.91 -9.01 -5.70
C ASP A 104 -11.49 -9.59 -5.59
N GLY A 105 -10.44 -8.77 -5.76
CA GLY A 105 -9.05 -9.21 -5.84
C GLY A 105 -8.46 -9.07 -7.25
N GLY A 106 -7.41 -9.84 -7.54
CA GLY A 106 -6.78 -9.80 -8.86
C GLY A 106 -5.69 -8.73 -9.00
N ASP A 107 -5.17 -8.23 -7.91
CA ASP A 107 -4.01 -7.33 -7.93
C ASP A 107 -2.80 -8.05 -8.55
N TRP A 108 -2.08 -7.38 -9.42
CA TRP A 108 -0.88 -7.95 -10.03
C TRP A 108 0.21 -6.90 -10.22
N GLY A 109 1.45 -7.37 -10.36
CA GLY A 109 2.59 -6.51 -10.59
C GLY A 109 3.74 -7.22 -11.25
N LEU A 110 4.54 -6.46 -11.96
CA LEU A 110 5.77 -6.88 -12.60
C LEU A 110 6.92 -5.99 -12.15
N ASN A 111 8.08 -6.60 -11.98
CA ASN A 111 9.32 -5.91 -11.61
C ASN A 111 10.47 -6.45 -12.43
N VAL A 112 11.22 -5.57 -13.05
CA VAL A 112 12.50 -5.86 -13.71
C VAL A 112 13.60 -5.23 -12.88
N ARG A 113 14.57 -6.03 -12.46
CA ARG A 113 15.82 -5.56 -11.85
C ARG A 113 16.97 -5.77 -12.81
N TRP A 114 17.74 -4.73 -13.01
CA TRP A 114 18.91 -4.74 -13.86
C TRP A 114 20.12 -4.19 -13.12
N ARG A 115 21.21 -4.95 -13.12
CA ARG A 115 22.50 -4.55 -12.57
C ARG A 115 23.53 -4.45 -13.71
N PRO A 116 23.66 -3.28 -14.35
CA PRO A 116 24.68 -3.07 -15.39
C PRO A 116 26.08 -3.08 -14.78
N SER A 117 27.05 -3.61 -15.55
CA SER A 117 28.46 -3.61 -15.17
C SER A 117 29.13 -2.25 -15.47
N ILE A 118 28.62 -1.20 -14.82
CA ILE A 118 29.14 0.15 -14.86
C ILE A 118 29.69 0.55 -13.49
N LEU A 119 30.30 1.73 -13.39
CA LEU A 119 30.86 2.23 -12.13
C LEU A 119 29.87 2.10 -10.96
N ASN A 120 30.32 1.51 -9.85
CA ASN A 120 29.56 1.21 -8.64
C ASN A 120 28.41 0.19 -8.82
N GLU A 121 28.31 -0.51 -9.94
CA GLU A 121 27.32 -1.56 -10.22
C GLU A 121 25.93 -1.25 -9.65
N PRO A 122 25.28 -0.17 -10.08
CA PRO A 122 23.99 0.21 -9.54
C PRO A 122 22.94 -0.85 -9.85
N THR A 123 21.99 -1.03 -8.93
CA THR A 123 20.80 -1.81 -9.18
C THR A 123 19.68 -0.88 -9.63
N LEU A 124 19.22 -1.07 -10.85
CA LEU A 124 18.06 -0.38 -11.42
C LEU A 124 16.82 -1.27 -11.27
N GLY A 125 15.72 -0.68 -10.84
CA GLY A 125 14.42 -1.34 -10.76
C GLY A 125 13.41 -0.61 -11.62
N PHE A 126 12.54 -1.38 -12.31
CA PHE A 126 11.41 -0.87 -13.07
C PHE A 126 10.17 -1.64 -12.64
N TYR A 127 9.08 -0.95 -12.32
CA TYR A 127 7.90 -1.51 -11.67
C TYR A 127 6.65 -1.10 -12.44
N TYR A 128 5.74 -2.04 -12.57
CA TYR A 128 4.37 -1.75 -12.96
C TYR A 128 3.40 -2.59 -12.15
N ARG A 129 2.31 -1.96 -11.68
CA ARG A 129 1.27 -2.63 -10.89
C ARG A 129 -0.11 -2.11 -11.22
N ARG A 130 -1.10 -3.02 -11.08
CA ARG A 130 -2.52 -2.73 -10.97
C ARG A 130 -3.00 -3.32 -9.65
N PHE A 131 -3.65 -2.51 -8.82
CA PHE A 131 -4.07 -2.93 -7.49
C PHE A 131 -5.27 -2.11 -7.01
N ALA A 132 -5.99 -2.66 -6.02
CA ALA A 132 -7.01 -1.95 -5.29
C ALA A 132 -6.45 -1.37 -3.99
N ASP A 133 -6.97 -0.23 -3.56
CA ASP A 133 -6.62 0.39 -2.28
C ASP A 133 -6.98 -0.55 -1.13
N LYS A 134 -6.15 -0.58 -0.08
CA LYS A 134 -6.33 -1.44 1.07
C LYS A 134 -6.59 -0.67 2.36
N GLY A 135 -6.41 0.63 2.32
CA GLY A 135 -6.59 1.50 3.47
C GLY A 135 -8.01 2.09 3.50
N PRO A 136 -8.77 1.91 4.59
CA PRO A 136 -9.96 2.71 4.80
C PRO A 136 -9.51 4.16 5.05
N SER A 137 -9.80 5.03 4.11
CA SER A 137 -9.52 6.46 4.22
C SER A 137 -10.82 7.25 4.27
N TRP A 138 -10.75 8.52 4.63
CA TRP A 138 -11.89 9.42 4.49
C TRP A 138 -12.43 9.45 3.05
N ALA A 139 -11.55 9.26 2.07
CA ALA A 139 -11.91 9.14 0.67
C ALA A 139 -12.72 7.87 0.35
N ALA A 140 -12.70 6.88 1.24
CA ALA A 140 -13.42 5.63 1.07
C ALA A 140 -14.83 5.63 1.71
N GLN A 141 -15.19 6.66 2.49
CA GLN A 141 -16.51 6.76 3.08
C GLN A 141 -17.46 7.54 2.16
N ARG A 142 -18.59 6.97 1.86
CA ARG A 142 -19.59 7.56 0.97
C ARG A 142 -20.96 7.55 1.62
N VAL A 143 -21.71 8.61 1.41
CA VAL A 143 -23.08 8.78 1.86
C VAL A 143 -23.95 9.12 0.67
N SER A 144 -24.91 8.26 0.36
CA SER A 144 -25.98 8.57 -0.60
C SER A 144 -27.14 9.22 0.10
N LEU A 145 -27.67 10.30 -0.42
CA LEU A 145 -28.80 11.04 0.15
C LEU A 145 -30.10 10.93 -0.63
N ASN A 146 -30.15 10.16 -1.72
CA ASN A 146 -31.34 10.05 -2.55
C ASN A 146 -32.08 8.74 -2.33
N GLY A 147 -33.32 8.83 -1.89
CA GLY A 147 -34.26 7.73 -1.72
C GLY A 147 -34.06 7.01 -0.39
N SER A 148 -33.20 6.04 -0.30
CA SER A 148 -32.69 5.47 0.95
C SER A 148 -31.30 6.05 1.17
N SER A 149 -31.18 6.96 2.12
CA SER A 149 -29.86 7.47 2.54
C SER A 149 -29.11 6.34 3.22
N GLU A 150 -27.90 6.05 2.74
CA GLU A 150 -27.03 5.00 3.30
C GLU A 150 -25.58 5.46 3.32
N ALA A 151 -24.81 4.94 4.26
CA ALA A 151 -23.37 5.13 4.34
C ALA A 151 -22.65 3.82 4.08
N ARG A 152 -21.60 3.84 3.26
CA ARG A 152 -20.74 2.67 3.01
C ARG A 152 -19.29 3.07 2.87
N THR A 153 -18.42 2.11 3.09
CA THR A 153 -17.01 2.22 2.74
C THR A 153 -16.78 1.69 1.34
N VAL A 154 -16.08 2.44 0.50
CA VAL A 154 -15.74 2.07 -0.87
C VAL A 154 -14.22 2.14 -1.02
N TYR A 155 -13.65 1.09 -1.57
CA TYR A 155 -12.23 1.03 -1.86
C TYR A 155 -11.98 1.29 -3.33
N ALA A 156 -10.99 2.15 -3.63
CA ALA A 156 -10.64 2.46 -5.01
C ALA A 156 -9.98 1.26 -5.68
N GLU A 157 -10.54 0.84 -6.80
CA GLU A 157 -10.01 -0.23 -7.63
C GLU A 157 -9.19 0.32 -8.80
N ASP A 158 -8.49 -0.56 -9.49
CA ASP A 158 -7.81 -0.27 -10.75
C ASP A 158 -6.73 0.82 -10.70
N ILE A 159 -6.19 1.07 -9.51
CA ILE A 159 -5.07 1.98 -9.37
C ILE A 159 -3.86 1.38 -10.09
N LYS A 160 -3.29 2.15 -11.02
CA LYS A 160 -2.09 1.75 -11.76
C LYS A 160 -0.89 2.50 -11.23
N LEU A 161 0.24 1.82 -11.14
CA LEU A 161 1.49 2.40 -10.71
C LEU A 161 2.60 2.02 -11.69
N ALA A 162 3.32 3.01 -12.17
CA ALA A 162 4.58 2.84 -12.87
C ALA A 162 5.70 3.49 -12.06
N GLY A 163 6.84 2.83 -11.91
CA GLY A 163 7.93 3.35 -11.11
C GLY A 163 9.30 2.87 -11.56
N MET A 164 10.31 3.61 -11.14
CA MET A 164 11.71 3.24 -11.30
C MET A 164 12.50 3.53 -10.03
N SER A 165 13.53 2.75 -9.79
CA SER A 165 14.43 2.95 -8.66
C SER A 165 15.90 2.75 -9.08
N ILE A 166 16.78 3.37 -8.34
CA ILE A 166 18.22 3.16 -8.40
C ILE A 166 18.77 2.98 -7.00
N ALA A 167 19.64 2.00 -6.80
CA ALA A 167 20.37 1.81 -5.56
C ALA A 167 21.83 1.49 -5.86
N THR A 168 22.75 2.14 -5.17
CA THR A 168 24.18 1.93 -5.36
C THR A 168 24.97 2.27 -4.10
N ASN A 169 26.22 1.81 -4.03
CA ASN A 169 27.16 2.15 -2.97
C ASN A 169 28.20 3.12 -3.51
N VAL A 170 28.44 4.20 -2.79
CA VAL A 170 29.49 5.19 -3.08
C VAL A 170 30.40 5.30 -1.86
N GLY A 171 31.49 4.56 -1.86
CA GLY A 171 32.37 4.44 -0.69
C GLY A 171 31.63 3.79 0.49
N ALA A 172 31.60 4.46 1.64
CA ALA A 172 30.90 4.02 2.85
C ALA A 172 29.39 4.39 2.86
N HIS A 173 28.89 4.95 1.78
CA HIS A 173 27.50 5.42 1.67
C HIS A 173 26.68 4.48 0.77
N ALA A 174 25.57 3.96 1.29
CA ALA A 174 24.54 3.33 0.48
C ALA A 174 23.48 4.38 0.14
N VAL A 175 23.24 4.62 -1.13
CA VAL A 175 22.26 5.62 -1.61
C VAL A 175 21.23 4.98 -2.51
N SER A 176 19.98 5.40 -2.37
CA SER A 176 18.91 4.97 -3.26
C SER A 176 17.94 6.11 -3.56
N ALA A 177 17.36 6.07 -4.74
CA ALA A 177 16.30 6.97 -5.15
C ALA A 177 15.20 6.19 -5.85
N GLU A 178 13.97 6.64 -5.69
CA GLU A 178 12.78 6.06 -6.32
C GLU A 178 11.89 7.18 -6.86
N LEU A 179 11.36 6.98 -8.04
CA LEU A 179 10.33 7.81 -8.65
C LEU A 179 9.17 6.92 -9.04
N SER A 180 7.95 7.25 -8.60
CA SER A 180 6.76 6.53 -9.01
C SER A 180 5.63 7.48 -9.38
N TYR A 181 4.82 7.01 -10.33
CA TYR A 181 3.64 7.68 -10.83
C TYR A 181 2.43 6.77 -10.62
N ARG A 182 1.46 7.24 -9.86
CA ARG A 182 0.20 6.54 -9.63
C ARG A 182 -0.90 7.21 -10.42
N MET A 183 -1.69 6.40 -11.11
CA MET A 183 -2.84 6.80 -11.89
C MET A 183 -4.12 6.28 -11.23
N ASP A 184 -5.19 7.02 -11.37
CA ASP A 184 -6.50 6.67 -10.84
C ASP A 184 -6.54 6.52 -9.31
N THR A 185 -5.69 7.29 -8.60
CA THR A 185 -5.63 7.30 -7.13
C THR A 185 -6.81 8.11 -6.57
N PRO A 186 -7.47 7.65 -5.50
CA PRO A 186 -8.53 8.43 -4.87
C PRO A 186 -7.98 9.74 -4.31
N LEU A 187 -8.68 10.85 -4.58
CA LEU A 187 -8.32 12.18 -4.13
C LEU A 187 -9.27 12.65 -3.02
N VAL A 188 -8.71 13.31 -2.01
CA VAL A 188 -9.44 13.90 -0.87
C VAL A 188 -9.82 15.36 -1.14
N SER A 189 -9.68 15.85 -2.38
CA SER A 189 -9.84 17.25 -2.76
C SER A 189 -11.27 17.79 -2.75
N GLN A 190 -12.26 16.89 -2.71
CA GLN A 190 -13.68 17.27 -2.59
C GLN A 190 -14.27 16.54 -1.39
N SER A 191 -15.34 17.10 -0.80
CA SER A 191 -15.98 16.46 0.35
C SER A 191 -16.38 15.02 -0.02
N PRO A 192 -15.77 14.02 0.60
CA PRO A 192 -15.99 12.63 0.18
C PRO A 192 -17.31 12.05 0.68
N LEU A 193 -18.02 12.78 1.54
CA LEU A 193 -19.19 12.27 2.25
C LEU A 193 -20.44 12.18 1.39
N PHE A 194 -20.64 13.10 0.44
CA PHE A 194 -21.89 13.16 -0.31
C PHE A 194 -21.63 12.87 -1.78
N VAL A 195 -22.22 11.80 -2.26
CA VAL A 195 -22.11 11.34 -3.65
C VAL A 195 -23.50 11.18 -4.27
N SER A 196 -23.55 11.22 -5.58
CA SER A 196 -24.76 10.85 -6.30
C SER A 196 -25.01 9.33 -6.18
N PRO A 197 -26.26 8.88 -6.15
CA PRO A 197 -26.56 7.46 -6.15
C PRO A 197 -25.89 6.74 -7.32
N GLY A 198 -25.18 5.66 -7.03
CA GLY A 198 -24.46 4.88 -8.02
C GLY A 198 -23.05 5.38 -8.38
N ASP A 199 -22.66 6.56 -7.91
CA ASP A 199 -21.30 7.08 -8.07
C ASP A 199 -20.59 7.16 -6.70
N TYR A 200 -20.22 6.02 -6.19
CA TYR A 200 -19.53 5.92 -4.88
C TYR A 200 -18.01 6.11 -4.98
N GLU A 201 -17.43 6.10 -6.17
CA GLU A 201 -15.98 6.14 -6.32
C GLU A 201 -15.35 7.49 -5.96
N GLY A 202 -16.05 8.59 -6.23
CA GLY A 202 -15.58 9.94 -5.98
C GLY A 202 -14.45 10.37 -6.93
N ALA A 203 -13.79 11.49 -6.59
CA ALA A 203 -12.75 12.07 -7.44
C ALA A 203 -11.49 11.20 -7.47
N ARG A 204 -10.98 10.94 -8.67
CA ARG A 204 -9.72 10.24 -8.92
C ARG A 204 -8.73 11.15 -9.63
N GLY A 205 -7.44 10.89 -9.45
CA GLY A 205 -6.39 11.67 -10.07
C GLY A 205 -5.05 10.97 -10.05
N ASN A 206 -4.05 11.67 -10.56
CA ASN A 206 -2.70 11.15 -10.70
C ASN A 206 -1.76 11.80 -9.70
N THR A 207 -0.82 11.02 -9.15
CA THR A 207 0.14 11.50 -8.16
C THR A 207 1.56 11.07 -8.50
N TRP A 208 2.51 11.95 -8.26
CA TRP A 208 3.94 11.66 -8.34
C TRP A 208 4.50 11.49 -6.93
N HIS A 209 5.35 10.49 -6.76
CA HIS A 209 6.06 10.23 -5.51
C HIS A 209 7.55 10.12 -5.81
N PHE A 210 8.34 10.83 -5.03
CA PHE A 210 9.79 10.81 -5.11
C PHE A 210 10.37 10.54 -3.73
N LEU A 211 11.31 9.59 -3.64
CA LEU A 211 11.96 9.18 -2.42
C LEU A 211 13.47 9.14 -2.63
N ILE A 212 14.24 9.66 -1.68
CA ILE A 212 15.69 9.48 -1.60
C ILE A 212 16.03 8.93 -0.23
N ASN A 213 16.87 7.91 -0.18
CA ASN A 213 17.44 7.34 1.04
C ASN A 213 18.96 7.36 0.96
N GLY A 214 19.58 7.60 2.12
CA GLY A 214 21.01 7.47 2.29
C GLY A 214 21.33 6.83 3.64
N THR A 215 22.21 5.84 3.65
CA THR A 215 22.77 5.25 4.87
C THR A 215 24.28 5.38 4.82
N THR A 216 24.87 5.88 5.90
CA THR A 216 26.32 6.03 6.05
C THR A 216 26.80 5.17 7.19
N LEU A 217 27.78 4.33 6.93
CA LEU A 217 28.50 3.59 7.97
C LEU A 217 29.66 4.45 8.46
N PHE A 218 29.55 4.95 9.67
CA PHE A 218 30.65 5.57 10.36
C PHE A 218 31.48 4.45 11.00
N GLY A 219 32.77 4.32 10.62
CA GLY A 219 33.67 3.36 11.25
C GLY A 219 33.81 3.61 12.74
N GLN A 220 34.38 2.64 13.45
CA GLN A 220 34.71 2.79 14.89
C GLN A 220 35.58 4.02 15.13
N THR A 221 35.25 4.80 16.13
CA THR A 221 36.05 5.92 16.62
C THR A 221 36.33 5.75 18.10
N ALA A 222 37.20 6.56 18.68
CA ALA A 222 37.47 6.55 20.10
C ALA A 222 36.25 6.90 20.99
N TYR A 223 35.15 7.40 20.38
CA TYR A 223 33.95 7.89 21.09
C TYR A 223 32.68 7.06 20.83
N TRP A 224 32.66 6.18 19.82
CA TRP A 224 31.54 5.27 19.57
C TRP A 224 32.00 3.97 18.92
N ASP A 225 31.31 2.92 19.26
CA ASP A 225 31.39 1.58 18.67
C ASP A 225 30.15 1.31 17.84
N THR A 226 30.28 0.65 16.68
CA THR A 226 29.17 0.30 15.79
C THR A 226 28.96 -1.20 15.80
#